data_cb4e0d15cf34997e756d8ea7375ad66c
#
_entry.id   cb4e0d15cf34997e756d8ea7375ad66c
#
_cell.length_a   1.000
_cell.length_b   1.000
_cell.length_c   1.000
_cell.angle_alpha   90.00
_cell.angle_beta   90.00
_cell.angle_gamma   90.00
#
_symmetry.space_group_name_H-M   'P 1'
#
loop_
_entity.id
_entity.type
_entity.pdbx_description
1 polymer ?
#
loop_
_entity_poly.entity_id
_entity_poly.type
_entity_poly.pdbx_seq_one_letter_code
_entity_poly.pdbx_strand_id
1 'polypeptide(L)'
;MPDWSYHTLFKPLLSNLPAKRSREFIHQSMGFISSIPLGTKLIEFLGHMKTDEILKKEIHSITFENSVGLSSSIDPLLNGTNAFMNLGFGCIEIGPISVNKELHPTPNIQLKHNLLKDFQLEETLGIQETLQKLSKVKKTHPLFAKVQGSIDEFQLIDSHISKFVDVYVIDLTLLKQYDKNSWLASKPICLSIDVGSLSEITVEEMNKLLDSIMIQSDPLLSDVENKQLLIHAINQLHANGYDKPIFTSGGISEPIDAVELLEAGAKLVFLSHGYVLSGPGLPKRINEAILHRKDQPIQHNKDWNWYFLFGFIMFVGGLIALLISLTTIILPYDEYFLNTNKESIIQFNNRILPFMSHDRMTLSGTIMSGGILFMSLARYGIRPGYHWATKASNISAIIGFMAIFLFIGFQYFDWLHALFWLFLLPPFLIGYKKTRKLKRKPTSQNLHNHRYWKNSLIGQLAFIILGFALLIGGILISIIGMTTTFVETDLAYLCISPSQIDQFNLNLIPVISHDRAGFGGSLVSVGLLVLMISLWGFQQGKRWIWWTLLFGSLPAFITAIGVHILIGYTDFIHLLPPIVALLLLIGGLVTSYQFFHLKDQSK
;
A
#
# COMPACT_ATOMS: atom_id res chain seq x y z
N MET A 1 -2.10 -7.56 -3.91
CA MET A 1 -3.01 -6.43 -4.20
C MET A 1 -3.53 -5.88 -2.87
N PRO A 2 -3.66 -4.57 -2.67
CA PRO A 2 -4.28 -4.02 -1.47
C PRO A 2 -5.81 -4.19 -1.48
N ASP A 3 -6.46 -4.10 -0.30
CA ASP A 3 -7.91 -4.26 -0.17
C ASP A 3 -8.71 -3.26 -1.01
N TRP A 4 -8.25 -2.00 -1.10
CA TRP A 4 -8.91 -0.97 -1.91
C TRP A 4 -9.02 -1.33 -3.40
N SER A 5 -8.03 -2.00 -3.97
CA SER A 5 -8.11 -2.44 -5.36
C SER A 5 -8.89 -3.76 -5.51
N TYR A 6 -8.73 -4.67 -4.56
CA TYR A 6 -9.39 -5.97 -4.60
C TYR A 6 -10.92 -5.82 -4.51
N HIS A 7 -11.42 -5.17 -3.46
CA HIS A 7 -12.86 -5.08 -3.21
C HIS A 7 -13.59 -4.16 -4.19
N THR A 8 -12.95 -3.09 -4.66
CA THR A 8 -13.62 -2.09 -5.51
C THR A 8 -13.50 -2.38 -7.00
N LEU A 9 -12.37 -2.95 -7.45
CA LEU A 9 -12.10 -3.16 -8.87
C LEU A 9 -12.12 -4.66 -9.23
N PHE A 10 -11.31 -5.48 -8.56
CA PHE A 10 -11.07 -6.85 -9.00
C PHE A 10 -12.18 -7.82 -8.60
N LYS A 11 -12.63 -7.80 -7.33
CA LYS A 11 -13.66 -8.74 -6.85
C LYS A 11 -14.96 -8.67 -7.66
N PRO A 12 -15.51 -7.49 -8.02
CA PRO A 12 -16.70 -7.41 -8.86
C PRO A 12 -16.52 -8.01 -10.27
N LEU A 13 -15.34 -7.80 -10.87
CA LEU A 13 -15.02 -8.37 -12.18
C LEU A 13 -14.81 -9.88 -12.11
N LEU A 14 -14.01 -10.34 -11.15
CA LEU A 14 -13.65 -11.74 -10.97
C LEU A 14 -14.82 -12.62 -10.54
N SER A 15 -15.80 -12.05 -9.82
CA SER A 15 -17.02 -12.76 -9.42
C SER A 15 -17.90 -13.22 -10.61
N ASN A 16 -17.64 -12.73 -11.81
CA ASN A 16 -18.32 -13.15 -13.03
C ASN A 16 -17.60 -14.31 -13.77
N LEU A 17 -16.39 -14.69 -13.30
CA LEU A 17 -15.61 -15.78 -13.88
C LEU A 17 -15.74 -17.06 -13.02
N PRO A 18 -15.55 -18.27 -13.62
CA PRO A 18 -15.41 -19.49 -12.85
C PRO A 18 -14.27 -19.36 -11.82
N ALA A 19 -14.48 -19.88 -10.61
CA ALA A 19 -13.56 -19.70 -9.46
C ALA A 19 -12.10 -20.07 -9.79
N LYS A 20 -11.88 -21.22 -10.45
CA LYS A 20 -10.55 -21.67 -10.88
C LYS A 20 -9.88 -20.68 -11.85
N ARG A 21 -10.60 -20.20 -12.87
CA ARG A 21 -10.05 -19.22 -13.83
C ARG A 21 -9.75 -17.89 -13.18
N SER A 22 -10.62 -17.44 -12.29
CA SER A 22 -10.44 -16.22 -11.51
C SER A 22 -9.19 -16.28 -10.64
N ARG A 23 -8.98 -17.38 -9.91
CA ARG A 23 -7.79 -17.62 -9.09
C ARG A 23 -6.52 -17.62 -9.93
N GLU A 24 -6.48 -18.45 -10.99
CA GLU A 24 -5.29 -18.56 -11.84
C GLU A 24 -4.93 -17.24 -12.52
N PHE A 25 -5.92 -16.48 -12.99
CA PHE A 25 -5.69 -15.16 -13.58
C PHE A 25 -5.01 -14.20 -12.58
N ILE A 26 -5.49 -14.15 -11.32
CA ILE A 26 -4.87 -13.32 -10.28
C ILE A 26 -3.44 -13.79 -9.99
N HIS A 27 -3.25 -15.09 -9.76
CA HIS A 27 -1.95 -15.62 -9.36
C HIS A 27 -0.90 -15.45 -10.46
N GLN A 28 -1.25 -15.71 -11.71
CA GLN A 28 -0.35 -15.50 -12.85
C GLN A 28 -0.03 -14.01 -13.03
N SER A 29 -1.04 -13.12 -12.92
CA SER A 29 -0.81 -11.67 -13.01
C SER A 29 0.10 -11.15 -11.90
N MET A 30 -0.12 -11.59 -10.67
CA MET A 30 0.72 -11.23 -9.52
C MET A 30 2.13 -11.83 -9.65
N GLY A 31 2.23 -13.08 -10.09
CA GLY A 31 3.48 -13.76 -10.39
C GLY A 31 4.29 -13.00 -11.45
N PHE A 32 3.63 -12.59 -12.53
CA PHE A 32 4.25 -11.75 -13.57
C PHE A 32 4.76 -10.42 -13.02
N ILE A 33 3.92 -9.67 -12.29
CA ILE A 33 4.34 -8.40 -11.67
C ILE A 33 5.55 -8.60 -10.74
N SER A 34 5.56 -9.68 -9.94
CA SER A 34 6.68 -9.95 -9.03
C SER A 34 7.97 -10.38 -9.75
N SER A 35 7.89 -10.84 -10.99
CA SER A 35 9.04 -11.29 -11.80
C SER A 35 9.75 -10.15 -12.55
N ILE A 36 9.06 -9.06 -12.85
CA ILE A 36 9.67 -7.91 -13.54
C ILE A 36 10.58 -7.10 -12.61
N PRO A 37 11.59 -6.40 -13.16
CA PRO A 37 12.44 -5.50 -12.38
C PRO A 37 11.59 -4.48 -11.61
N LEU A 38 11.88 -4.28 -10.31
CA LEU A 38 11.14 -3.39 -9.40
C LEU A 38 9.69 -3.80 -9.08
N GLY A 39 9.15 -4.89 -9.64
CA GLY A 39 7.77 -5.31 -9.42
C GLY A 39 7.45 -5.60 -7.95
N THR A 40 8.35 -6.25 -7.21
CA THR A 40 8.21 -6.46 -5.76
C THR A 40 8.22 -5.15 -4.97
N LYS A 41 9.00 -4.14 -5.40
CA LYS A 41 8.98 -2.80 -4.81
C LYS A 41 7.67 -2.06 -5.09
N LEU A 42 7.07 -2.28 -6.26
CA LEU A 42 5.74 -1.75 -6.59
C LEU A 42 4.66 -2.37 -5.70
N ILE A 43 4.69 -3.71 -5.50
CA ILE A 43 3.78 -4.40 -4.59
C ILE A 43 3.90 -3.82 -3.17
N GLU A 44 5.13 -3.64 -2.67
CA GLU A 44 5.38 -3.04 -1.35
C GLU A 44 4.94 -1.57 -1.29
N PHE A 45 5.19 -0.77 -2.33
CA PHE A 45 4.76 0.63 -2.39
C PHE A 45 3.24 0.77 -2.30
N LEU A 46 2.49 -0.03 -3.09
CA LEU A 46 1.04 0.02 -3.12
C LEU A 46 0.38 -0.60 -1.88
N GLY A 47 0.98 -1.63 -1.29
CA GLY A 47 0.40 -2.39 -0.19
C GLY A 47 0.94 -2.01 1.19
N HIS A 48 2.18 -1.54 1.26
CA HIS A 48 2.90 -1.27 2.52
C HIS A 48 2.80 -2.45 3.51
N MET A 49 3.17 -3.65 3.03
CA MET A 49 2.90 -4.92 3.71
C MET A 49 3.98 -5.31 4.72
N LYS A 50 5.15 -4.66 4.71
CA LYS A 50 6.29 -5.02 5.56
C LYS A 50 5.96 -4.88 7.04
N THR A 51 6.13 -5.98 7.78
CA THR A 51 5.80 -6.10 9.19
C THR A 51 6.84 -5.44 10.11
N ASP A 52 6.48 -5.26 11.39
CA ASP A 52 7.41 -4.80 12.44
C ASP A 52 8.25 -5.97 12.96
N GLU A 53 9.53 -5.71 13.27
CA GLU A 53 10.45 -6.72 13.82
C GLU A 53 9.96 -7.33 15.16
N ILE A 54 9.11 -6.63 15.90
CA ILE A 54 8.52 -7.10 17.16
C ILE A 54 7.57 -8.29 16.98
N LEU A 55 7.06 -8.47 15.75
CA LEU A 55 6.20 -9.62 15.41
C LEU A 55 7.02 -10.88 15.12
N LYS A 56 8.34 -10.79 15.00
CA LYS A 56 9.19 -11.94 14.75
C LYS A 56 9.07 -12.97 15.87
N LYS A 57 9.05 -14.22 15.47
CA LYS A 57 9.04 -15.38 16.36
C LYS A 57 10.04 -16.41 15.88
N GLU A 58 10.55 -17.20 16.82
CA GLU A 58 11.38 -18.37 16.53
C GLU A 58 10.63 -19.64 16.97
N ILE A 59 10.49 -20.59 16.06
CA ILE A 59 9.86 -21.91 16.28
C ILE A 59 10.75 -22.93 15.58
N HIS A 60 11.20 -23.99 16.26
CA HIS A 60 12.11 -25.00 15.73
C HIS A 60 13.39 -24.43 15.12
N SER A 61 13.97 -23.38 15.74
CA SER A 61 15.13 -22.65 15.20
C SER A 61 14.89 -21.98 13.84
N ILE A 62 13.62 -21.86 13.42
CA ILE A 62 13.21 -21.16 12.20
C ILE A 62 12.61 -19.81 12.60
N THR A 63 13.12 -18.74 11.96
CA THR A 63 12.63 -17.38 12.20
C THR A 63 11.45 -17.05 11.30
N PHE A 64 10.32 -16.66 11.89
CA PHE A 64 9.11 -16.19 11.23
C PHE A 64 8.99 -14.67 11.39
N GLU A 65 8.77 -13.94 10.30
CA GLU A 65 8.60 -12.48 10.34
C GLU A 65 7.32 -12.05 11.10
N ASN A 66 6.32 -12.92 11.15
CA ASN A 66 5.08 -12.76 11.92
C ASN A 66 4.34 -14.10 12.03
N SER A 67 3.18 -14.11 12.71
CA SER A 67 2.42 -15.33 12.98
C SER A 67 1.41 -15.72 11.89
N VAL A 68 1.37 -15.04 10.75
CA VAL A 68 0.36 -15.27 9.71
C VAL A 68 0.94 -16.07 8.56
N GLY A 69 0.41 -17.27 8.33
CA GLY A 69 0.77 -18.13 7.20
C GLY A 69 -0.27 -18.11 6.07
N LEU A 70 0.12 -18.53 4.89
CA LEU A 70 -0.77 -18.80 3.76
C LEU A 70 -0.94 -20.31 3.60
N SER A 71 -2.19 -20.79 3.54
CA SER A 71 -2.48 -22.21 3.30
C SER A 71 -2.22 -22.59 1.83
N SER A 72 -1.76 -23.82 1.61
CA SER A 72 -1.51 -24.41 0.30
C SER A 72 -2.74 -24.43 -0.62
N SER A 73 -3.95 -24.45 -0.04
CA SER A 73 -5.21 -24.40 -0.78
C SER A 73 -5.39 -23.13 -1.61
N ILE A 74 -4.65 -22.06 -1.30
CA ILE A 74 -4.75 -20.78 -2.03
C ILE A 74 -3.94 -20.82 -3.34
N ASP A 75 -2.70 -21.31 -3.31
CA ASP A 75 -1.81 -21.36 -4.48
C ASP A 75 -1.31 -22.78 -4.78
N PRO A 76 -2.22 -23.75 -5.05
CA PRO A 76 -1.85 -25.15 -5.21
C PRO A 76 -0.94 -25.39 -6.43
N LEU A 77 -0.96 -24.49 -7.42
CA LEU A 77 -0.13 -24.57 -8.62
C LEU A 77 1.15 -23.71 -8.55
N LEU A 78 1.47 -23.10 -7.42
CA LEU A 78 2.66 -22.27 -7.19
C LEU A 78 2.85 -21.14 -8.23
N ASN A 79 1.75 -20.57 -8.74
CA ASN A 79 1.81 -19.52 -9.76
C ASN A 79 1.98 -18.12 -9.14
N GLY A 80 1.50 -17.92 -7.91
CA GLY A 80 1.54 -16.66 -7.17
C GLY A 80 2.58 -16.61 -6.05
N THR A 81 3.30 -17.70 -5.75
CA THR A 81 4.13 -17.86 -4.54
C THR A 81 5.12 -16.71 -4.34
N ASN A 82 5.82 -16.27 -5.40
CA ASN A 82 6.74 -15.12 -5.32
C ASN A 82 6.05 -13.81 -4.92
N ALA A 83 4.82 -13.60 -5.35
CA ALA A 83 4.05 -12.42 -4.98
C ALA A 83 3.56 -12.53 -3.53
N PHE A 84 3.10 -13.72 -3.10
CA PHE A 84 2.66 -13.96 -1.73
C PHE A 84 3.77 -13.72 -0.70
N MET A 85 5.04 -14.00 -1.04
CA MET A 85 6.21 -13.64 -0.20
C MET A 85 6.29 -12.14 0.13
N ASN A 86 5.56 -11.27 -0.61
CA ASN A 86 5.58 -9.82 -0.44
C ASN A 86 4.22 -9.25 0.04
N LEU A 87 3.28 -10.10 0.49
CA LEU A 87 1.95 -9.70 0.92
C LEU A 87 1.72 -9.73 2.43
N GLY A 88 2.80 -9.76 3.22
CA GLY A 88 2.75 -9.63 4.68
C GLY A 88 2.55 -10.95 5.42
N PHE A 89 2.70 -12.09 4.74
CA PHE A 89 2.76 -13.40 5.37
C PHE A 89 4.11 -13.62 6.05
N GLY A 90 4.13 -14.35 7.15
CA GLY A 90 5.36 -14.79 7.84
C GLY A 90 5.86 -16.15 7.35
N CYS A 91 5.01 -16.94 6.72
CA CYS A 91 5.32 -18.24 6.10
C CYS A 91 4.29 -18.59 5.03
N ILE A 92 4.63 -19.56 4.17
CA ILE A 92 3.74 -20.06 3.13
C ILE A 92 3.74 -21.59 3.16
N GLU A 93 2.55 -22.19 3.13
CA GLU A 93 2.37 -23.61 2.89
C GLU A 93 2.19 -23.84 1.39
N ILE A 94 2.92 -24.82 0.86
CA ILE A 94 2.87 -25.27 -0.53
C ILE A 94 2.38 -26.70 -0.62
N GLY A 95 1.82 -27.10 -1.75
CA GLY A 95 1.33 -28.44 -1.98
C GLY A 95 -0.21 -28.54 -2.05
N PRO A 96 -0.79 -29.75 -1.93
CA PRO A 96 -0.10 -31.02 -1.64
C PRO A 96 0.90 -31.42 -2.73
N ILE A 97 2.02 -32.02 -2.31
CA ILE A 97 3.10 -32.50 -3.18
C ILE A 97 3.07 -34.01 -3.19
N SER A 98 2.97 -34.59 -4.36
CA SER A 98 3.03 -36.03 -4.63
C SER A 98 4.15 -36.35 -5.62
N VAL A 99 4.56 -37.61 -5.72
CA VAL A 99 5.56 -38.03 -6.69
C VAL A 99 5.02 -37.87 -8.11
N ASN A 100 3.83 -38.37 -8.36
CA ASN A 100 3.09 -38.20 -9.60
C ASN A 100 1.98 -37.16 -9.43
N LYS A 101 1.46 -36.67 -10.56
CA LYS A 101 0.26 -35.81 -10.53
C LYS A 101 -0.96 -36.63 -10.10
N GLU A 102 -1.71 -36.12 -9.15
CA GLU A 102 -2.91 -36.74 -8.59
C GLU A 102 -4.07 -35.74 -8.55
N LEU A 103 -5.30 -36.26 -8.54
CA LEU A 103 -6.49 -35.46 -8.35
C LEU A 103 -6.72 -35.25 -6.85
N HIS A 104 -6.72 -33.99 -6.42
CA HIS A 104 -6.91 -33.61 -5.03
C HIS A 104 -8.16 -32.73 -4.88
N PRO A 105 -9.06 -33.01 -3.91
CA PRO A 105 -10.23 -32.16 -3.69
C PRO A 105 -9.82 -30.79 -3.12
N THR A 106 -10.24 -29.74 -3.82
CA THR A 106 -10.06 -28.35 -3.37
C THR A 106 -11.42 -27.69 -3.14
N PRO A 107 -11.56 -26.83 -2.13
CA PRO A 107 -12.82 -26.13 -1.87
C PRO A 107 -13.22 -25.24 -3.06
N ASN A 108 -14.47 -25.33 -3.50
CA ASN A 108 -15.02 -24.46 -4.53
C ASN A 108 -15.53 -23.16 -3.90
N ILE A 109 -14.74 -22.09 -3.96
CA ILE A 109 -15.04 -20.79 -3.39
C ILE A 109 -15.85 -19.96 -4.40
N GLN A 110 -17.12 -19.67 -4.10
CA GLN A 110 -17.97 -18.80 -4.91
C GLN A 110 -17.97 -17.38 -4.33
N LEU A 111 -17.34 -16.44 -5.02
CA LEU A 111 -17.24 -15.04 -4.58
C LEU A 111 -18.59 -14.30 -4.48
N LYS A 112 -19.58 -14.66 -5.32
CA LYS A 112 -20.92 -14.02 -5.32
C LYS A 112 -21.75 -14.37 -4.09
N HIS A 113 -21.65 -15.59 -3.58
CA HIS A 113 -22.56 -16.11 -2.56
C HIS A 113 -21.88 -16.40 -1.23
N ASN A 114 -20.57 -16.18 -1.09
CA ASN A 114 -19.78 -16.50 0.10
C ASN A 114 -19.98 -17.97 0.57
N LEU A 115 -20.33 -18.88 -0.34
CA LEU A 115 -20.66 -20.27 -0.02
C LEU A 115 -19.57 -21.20 -0.57
N LEU A 116 -18.94 -21.89 0.35
CA LEU A 116 -18.19 -23.12 0.07
C LEU A 116 -19.19 -24.26 0.06
N LYS A 117 -19.64 -24.72 -1.10
CA LYS A 117 -20.63 -25.78 -1.15
C LYS A 117 -20.11 -27.10 -1.67
N ASP A 118 -19.08 -27.07 -2.52
CA ASP A 118 -18.60 -28.26 -3.20
C ASP A 118 -17.08 -28.25 -3.29
N PHE A 119 -16.50 -29.45 -3.37
CA PHE A 119 -15.10 -29.63 -3.71
C PHE A 119 -14.95 -29.80 -5.23
N GLN A 120 -13.98 -29.12 -5.80
CA GLN A 120 -13.50 -29.40 -7.16
C GLN A 120 -12.28 -30.31 -7.08
N LEU A 121 -12.20 -31.25 -8.00
CA LEU A 121 -10.97 -32.04 -8.17
C LEU A 121 -9.96 -31.19 -8.95
N GLU A 122 -8.78 -31.07 -8.41
CA GLU A 122 -7.67 -30.33 -9.01
C GLU A 122 -6.44 -31.23 -9.09
N GLU A 123 -5.73 -31.14 -10.21
CA GLU A 123 -4.49 -31.88 -10.40
C GLU A 123 -3.40 -31.28 -9.53
N THR A 124 -2.73 -32.11 -8.70
CA THR A 124 -1.57 -31.71 -7.91
C THR A 124 -0.35 -31.56 -8.82
N LEU A 125 0.62 -30.77 -8.36
CA LEU A 125 1.92 -30.75 -9.02
C LEU A 125 2.72 -31.99 -8.61
N GLY A 126 3.17 -32.79 -9.59
CA GLY A 126 4.15 -33.81 -9.33
C GLY A 126 5.51 -33.20 -8.93
N ILE A 127 6.37 -34.01 -8.31
CA ILE A 127 7.66 -33.59 -7.77
C ILE A 127 8.52 -32.80 -8.77
N GLN A 128 8.58 -33.22 -10.03
CA GLN A 128 9.41 -32.58 -11.06
C GLN A 128 8.94 -31.13 -11.35
N GLU A 129 7.63 -30.96 -11.54
CA GLU A 129 7.06 -29.64 -11.79
C GLU A 129 7.19 -28.72 -10.57
N THR A 130 7.00 -29.28 -9.37
CA THR A 130 7.23 -28.59 -8.11
C THR A 130 8.67 -28.08 -8.01
N LEU A 131 9.66 -28.92 -8.30
CA LEU A 131 11.08 -28.54 -8.31
C LEU A 131 11.38 -27.42 -9.32
N GLN A 132 10.83 -27.53 -10.52
CA GLN A 132 11.00 -26.49 -11.55
C GLN A 132 10.44 -25.14 -11.10
N LYS A 133 9.30 -25.14 -10.40
CA LYS A 133 8.70 -23.91 -9.88
C LYS A 133 9.45 -23.38 -8.66
N LEU A 134 9.80 -24.25 -7.71
CA LEU A 134 10.55 -23.85 -6.51
C LEU A 134 11.94 -23.28 -6.84
N SER A 135 12.60 -23.77 -7.88
CA SER A 135 13.89 -23.20 -8.32
C SER A 135 13.81 -21.74 -8.76
N LYS A 136 12.62 -21.25 -9.13
CA LYS A 136 12.34 -19.86 -9.53
C LYS A 136 11.83 -18.99 -8.38
N VAL A 137 11.49 -19.59 -7.23
CA VAL A 137 10.98 -18.86 -6.06
C VAL A 137 12.14 -18.20 -5.32
N LYS A 138 12.05 -16.87 -5.12
CA LYS A 138 12.93 -16.13 -4.22
C LYS A 138 12.45 -16.33 -2.78
N LYS A 139 12.95 -17.35 -2.13
CA LYS A 139 12.59 -17.67 -0.74
C LYS A 139 13.04 -16.56 0.20
N THR A 140 12.09 -15.82 0.76
CA THR A 140 12.31 -14.78 1.77
C THR A 140 11.67 -15.13 3.10
N HIS A 141 10.77 -16.09 3.12
CA HIS A 141 10.05 -16.59 4.29
C HIS A 141 10.10 -18.12 4.35
N PRO A 142 9.88 -18.73 5.54
CA PRO A 142 9.79 -20.17 5.70
C PRO A 142 8.70 -20.78 4.82
N LEU A 143 9.02 -21.94 4.24
CA LEU A 143 8.12 -22.74 3.42
C LEU A 143 7.75 -24.03 4.15
N PHE A 144 6.45 -24.28 4.29
CA PHE A 144 5.87 -25.53 4.74
C PHE A 144 5.49 -26.35 3.50
N ALA A 145 5.89 -27.62 3.45
CA ALA A 145 5.54 -28.51 2.33
C ALA A 145 4.52 -29.54 2.80
N LYS A 146 3.27 -29.42 2.36
CA LYS A 146 2.26 -30.44 2.54
C LYS A 146 2.54 -31.60 1.61
N VAL A 147 2.82 -32.78 2.17
CA VAL A 147 3.19 -34.00 1.42
C VAL A 147 2.01 -34.98 1.45
N GLN A 148 1.80 -35.65 0.32
CA GLN A 148 0.78 -36.68 0.16
C GLN A 148 1.39 -37.91 -0.47
N GLY A 149 0.90 -39.10 -0.12
CA GLY A 149 1.36 -40.40 -0.66
C GLY A 149 1.79 -41.39 0.42
N SER A 150 2.58 -42.37 0.04
CA SER A 150 3.15 -43.39 0.94
C SER A 150 4.43 -42.90 1.62
N ILE A 151 4.92 -43.66 2.62
CA ILE A 151 6.17 -43.34 3.31
C ILE A 151 7.38 -43.36 2.33
N ASP A 152 7.42 -44.27 1.40
CA ASP A 152 8.49 -44.37 0.37
C ASP A 152 8.47 -43.13 -0.55
N GLU A 153 7.29 -42.69 -0.94
CA GLU A 153 7.11 -41.46 -1.71
C GLU A 153 7.54 -40.23 -0.91
N PHE A 154 7.24 -40.19 0.38
CA PHE A 154 7.70 -39.09 1.24
C PHE A 154 9.23 -39.06 1.33
N GLN A 155 9.90 -40.20 1.49
CA GLN A 155 11.37 -40.28 1.47
C GLN A 155 11.93 -39.75 0.17
N LEU A 156 11.32 -40.11 -0.97
CA LEU A 156 11.72 -39.63 -2.30
C LEU A 156 11.53 -38.10 -2.39
N ILE A 157 10.39 -37.57 -1.92
CA ILE A 157 10.09 -36.14 -1.90
C ILE A 157 11.12 -35.41 -1.02
N ASP A 158 11.40 -35.89 0.19
CA ASP A 158 12.40 -35.29 1.09
C ASP A 158 13.77 -35.20 0.43
N SER A 159 14.23 -36.24 -0.23
CA SER A 159 15.52 -36.25 -0.90
C SER A 159 15.68 -35.16 -1.99
N HIS A 160 14.58 -34.71 -2.60
CA HIS A 160 14.59 -33.72 -3.68
C HIS A 160 14.29 -32.29 -3.23
N ILE A 161 13.32 -32.09 -2.29
CA ILE A 161 12.83 -30.75 -1.97
C ILE A 161 13.33 -30.20 -0.63
N SER A 162 14.02 -30.98 0.20
CA SER A 162 14.48 -30.56 1.54
C SER A 162 15.28 -29.26 1.56
N LYS A 163 16.03 -28.96 0.51
CA LYS A 163 16.80 -27.71 0.37
C LYS A 163 15.93 -26.46 0.18
N PHE A 164 14.68 -26.63 -0.26
CA PHE A 164 13.76 -25.51 -0.52
C PHE A 164 12.81 -25.25 0.65
N VAL A 165 12.50 -26.28 1.45
CA VAL A 165 11.45 -26.22 2.49
C VAL A 165 12.06 -26.23 3.89
N ASP A 166 11.25 -25.83 4.88
CA ASP A 166 11.70 -25.72 6.28
C ASP A 166 10.92 -26.64 7.21
N VAL A 167 9.68 -27.02 6.85
CA VAL A 167 8.79 -27.89 7.64
C VAL A 167 8.01 -28.78 6.68
N TYR A 168 7.87 -30.05 7.01
CA TYR A 168 6.94 -30.95 6.34
C TYR A 168 5.60 -30.99 7.04
N VAL A 169 4.52 -30.95 6.27
CA VAL A 169 3.15 -31.12 6.76
C VAL A 169 2.63 -32.44 6.21
N ILE A 170 2.29 -33.36 7.11
CA ILE A 170 1.80 -34.70 6.78
C ILE A 170 0.40 -34.91 7.37
N ASP A 171 -0.40 -35.77 6.77
CA ASP A 171 -1.69 -36.19 7.30
C ASP A 171 -1.57 -37.36 8.30
N LEU A 172 -2.69 -37.72 8.90
CA LEU A 172 -2.73 -38.83 9.86
C LEU A 172 -2.44 -40.19 9.19
N THR A 173 -2.79 -40.34 7.92
CA THR A 173 -2.56 -41.59 7.15
C THR A 173 -1.06 -41.85 6.96
N LEU A 174 -0.34 -40.80 6.57
CA LEU A 174 1.10 -40.86 6.42
C LEU A 174 1.82 -40.97 7.77
N LEU A 175 1.31 -40.31 8.82
CA LEU A 175 1.87 -40.43 10.19
C LEU A 175 1.79 -41.87 10.72
N LYS A 176 0.70 -42.60 10.48
CA LYS A 176 0.54 -44.00 10.89
C LYS A 176 1.57 -44.94 10.23
N GLN A 177 2.17 -44.52 9.10
CA GLN A 177 3.24 -45.25 8.42
C GLN A 177 4.65 -44.77 8.83
N TYR A 178 4.75 -43.61 9.49
CA TYR A 178 6.02 -42.98 9.84
C TYR A 178 6.63 -43.59 11.10
N ASP A 179 7.82 -44.15 10.96
CA ASP A 179 8.63 -44.65 12.09
C ASP A 179 9.99 -43.92 12.12
N LYS A 180 10.19 -43.14 13.17
CA LYS A 180 11.46 -42.38 13.40
C LYS A 180 12.68 -43.29 13.58
N ASN A 181 12.49 -44.53 13.94
CA ASN A 181 13.60 -45.48 14.12
C ASN A 181 14.10 -46.04 12.79
N SER A 182 13.21 -46.11 11.77
CA SER A 182 13.55 -46.58 10.46
C SER A 182 14.05 -45.47 9.53
N TRP A 183 13.51 -44.29 9.67
CA TRP A 183 13.92 -43.11 8.88
C TRP A 183 13.57 -41.81 9.62
N LEU A 184 14.48 -40.85 9.59
CA LEU A 184 14.28 -39.50 10.13
C LEU A 184 14.17 -38.49 8.99
N ALA A 185 13.05 -37.78 8.91
CA ALA A 185 12.86 -36.70 7.95
C ALA A 185 13.90 -35.59 8.15
N SER A 186 14.37 -34.98 7.06
CA SER A 186 15.41 -33.95 7.10
C SER A 186 14.97 -32.64 7.72
N LYS A 187 13.67 -32.44 7.90
CA LYS A 187 13.04 -31.23 8.47
C LYS A 187 12.01 -31.59 9.53
N PRO A 188 11.65 -30.65 10.41
CA PRO A 188 10.58 -30.83 11.38
C PRO A 188 9.27 -31.28 10.74
N ILE A 189 8.53 -32.16 11.45
CA ILE A 189 7.25 -32.70 10.99
C ILE A 189 6.11 -32.01 11.73
N CYS A 190 5.15 -31.51 10.96
CA CYS A 190 3.87 -30.96 11.42
C CYS A 190 2.73 -31.89 10.99
N LEU A 191 1.94 -32.39 11.93
CA LEU A 191 0.72 -33.14 11.62
C LEU A 191 -0.40 -32.17 11.23
N SER A 192 -0.98 -32.36 10.05
CA SER A 192 -2.23 -31.69 9.64
C SER A 192 -3.40 -32.61 9.96
N ILE A 193 -4.32 -32.15 10.79
CA ILE A 193 -5.44 -32.96 11.29
C ILE A 193 -6.70 -32.12 11.43
N ASP A 194 -7.85 -32.68 11.06
CA ASP A 194 -9.16 -32.05 11.28
C ASP A 194 -9.57 -32.16 12.76
N VAL A 195 -10.36 -31.19 13.24
CA VAL A 195 -10.84 -31.19 14.63
C VAL A 195 -11.54 -32.51 15.00
N GLY A 196 -12.34 -33.06 14.06
CA GLY A 196 -13.07 -34.31 14.27
C GLY A 196 -12.17 -35.55 14.47
N SER A 197 -10.99 -35.55 13.86
CA SER A 197 -10.02 -36.68 13.91
C SER A 197 -9.01 -36.57 15.06
N LEU A 198 -9.05 -35.52 15.88
CA LEU A 198 -8.12 -35.36 17.01
C LEU A 198 -8.18 -36.51 18.01
N SER A 199 -9.32 -37.20 18.14
CA SER A 199 -9.49 -38.38 19.02
C SER A 199 -8.84 -39.64 18.50
N GLU A 200 -8.39 -39.70 17.24
CA GLU A 200 -7.75 -40.87 16.62
C GLU A 200 -6.28 -41.05 17.02
N ILE A 201 -5.68 -40.07 17.67
CA ILE A 201 -4.29 -40.08 18.13
C ILE A 201 -4.19 -39.54 19.56
N THR A 202 -3.40 -40.19 20.39
CA THR A 202 -3.20 -39.75 21.78
C THR A 202 -2.21 -38.60 21.87
N VAL A 203 -2.34 -37.75 22.90
CA VAL A 203 -1.39 -36.62 23.12
C VAL A 203 0.02 -37.13 23.38
N GLU A 204 0.17 -38.31 24.02
CA GLU A 204 1.47 -38.94 24.24
C GLU A 204 2.17 -39.32 22.92
N GLU A 205 1.42 -39.93 21.99
CA GLU A 205 1.93 -40.22 20.64
C GLU A 205 2.30 -38.94 19.85
N MET A 206 1.44 -37.90 19.96
CA MET A 206 1.73 -36.61 19.35
C MET A 206 3.03 -36.00 19.87
N ASN A 207 3.22 -35.99 21.21
CA ASN A 207 4.43 -35.44 21.83
C ASN A 207 5.69 -36.27 21.47
N LYS A 208 5.56 -37.55 21.22
CA LYS A 208 6.67 -38.44 20.85
C LYS A 208 7.05 -38.30 19.37
N LEU A 209 6.06 -38.31 18.49
CA LEU A 209 6.28 -38.45 17.02
C LEU A 209 6.39 -37.11 16.29
N LEU A 210 5.76 -36.06 16.77
CA LEU A 210 5.62 -34.80 16.03
C LEU A 210 6.55 -33.71 16.59
N ASP A 211 6.82 -32.70 15.77
CA ASP A 211 7.44 -31.46 16.21
C ASP A 211 6.39 -30.36 16.41
N SER A 212 5.29 -30.42 15.68
CA SER A 212 4.14 -29.50 15.81
C SER A 212 2.86 -30.13 15.26
N ILE A 213 1.71 -29.49 15.53
CA ILE A 213 0.41 -29.88 14.97
C ILE A 213 -0.26 -28.68 14.30
N MET A 214 -0.94 -28.91 13.18
CA MET A 214 -1.77 -27.93 12.46
C MET A 214 -3.21 -28.42 12.44
N ILE A 215 -4.09 -27.76 13.20
CA ILE A 215 -5.51 -28.09 13.26
C ILE A 215 -6.21 -27.40 12.09
N GLN A 216 -6.88 -28.20 11.25
CA GLN A 216 -7.59 -27.72 10.07
C GLN A 216 -9.04 -27.37 10.41
N SER A 217 -9.54 -26.29 9.81
CA SER A 217 -10.97 -25.95 9.83
C SER A 217 -11.76 -26.86 8.88
N ASP A 218 -13.00 -27.14 9.24
CA ASP A 218 -13.94 -27.84 8.35
C ASP A 218 -14.44 -26.87 7.25
N PRO A 219 -14.19 -27.16 5.98
CA PRO A 219 -14.61 -26.29 4.89
C PRO A 219 -16.14 -26.19 4.73
N LEU A 220 -16.91 -27.06 5.35
CA LEU A 220 -18.38 -27.07 5.31
C LEU A 220 -19.02 -26.15 6.36
N LEU A 221 -18.26 -25.74 7.39
CA LEU A 221 -18.72 -24.86 8.45
C LEU A 221 -18.39 -23.39 8.15
N SER A 222 -19.13 -22.49 8.80
CA SER A 222 -18.82 -21.05 8.74
C SER A 222 -17.50 -20.72 9.45
N ASP A 223 -16.85 -19.60 9.10
CA ASP A 223 -15.62 -19.16 9.77
C ASP A 223 -15.82 -18.95 11.29
N VAL A 224 -17.01 -18.50 11.72
CA VAL A 224 -17.33 -18.30 13.14
C VAL A 224 -17.39 -19.63 13.89
N GLU A 225 -18.08 -20.64 13.33
CA GLU A 225 -18.15 -21.99 13.92
C GLU A 225 -16.77 -22.63 13.94
N ASN A 226 -16.03 -22.57 12.86
CA ASN A 226 -14.66 -23.07 12.75
C ASN A 226 -13.75 -22.45 13.82
N LYS A 227 -13.79 -21.11 13.98
CA LYS A 227 -12.99 -20.43 15.01
C LYS A 227 -13.29 -20.96 16.41
N GLN A 228 -14.57 -21.14 16.76
CA GLN A 228 -14.95 -21.67 18.07
C GLN A 228 -14.45 -23.09 18.29
N LEU A 229 -14.58 -23.94 17.27
CA LEU A 229 -14.07 -25.33 17.33
C LEU A 229 -12.54 -25.36 17.45
N LEU A 230 -11.83 -24.53 16.69
CA LEU A 230 -10.37 -24.45 16.76
C LEU A 230 -9.89 -23.97 18.15
N ILE A 231 -10.53 -22.94 18.73
CA ILE A 231 -10.23 -22.48 20.09
C ILE A 231 -10.48 -23.59 21.11
N HIS A 232 -11.61 -24.31 20.99
CA HIS A 232 -11.90 -25.44 21.87
C HIS A 232 -10.85 -26.54 21.77
N ALA A 233 -10.46 -26.91 20.54
CA ALA A 233 -9.44 -27.93 20.29
C ALA A 233 -8.06 -27.53 20.85
N ILE A 234 -7.65 -26.27 20.71
CA ILE A 234 -6.40 -25.76 21.30
C ILE A 234 -6.42 -25.90 22.81
N ASN A 235 -7.50 -25.45 23.45
CA ASN A 235 -7.66 -25.54 24.92
C ASN A 235 -7.65 -27.00 25.41
N GLN A 236 -8.31 -27.90 24.68
CA GLN A 236 -8.36 -29.31 24.98
C GLN A 236 -6.97 -29.98 24.88
N LEU A 237 -6.20 -29.67 23.85
CA LEU A 237 -4.83 -30.16 23.67
C LEU A 237 -3.91 -29.68 24.82
N HIS A 238 -3.98 -28.42 25.20
CA HIS A 238 -3.22 -27.91 26.34
C HIS A 238 -3.64 -28.55 27.66
N ALA A 239 -4.95 -28.72 27.88
CA ALA A 239 -5.47 -29.38 29.09
C ALA A 239 -5.01 -30.86 29.21
N ASN A 240 -4.83 -31.53 28.06
CA ASN A 240 -4.35 -32.91 27.97
C ASN A 240 -2.80 -33.03 27.96
N GLY A 241 -2.06 -31.91 28.14
CA GLY A 241 -0.61 -31.93 28.30
C GLY A 241 0.17 -31.92 26.97
N TYR A 242 -0.42 -31.44 25.87
CA TYR A 242 0.34 -31.20 24.63
C TYR A 242 1.23 -29.98 24.81
N ASP A 243 2.54 -30.16 24.66
CA ASP A 243 3.57 -29.16 25.00
C ASP A 243 4.25 -28.53 23.77
N LYS A 244 3.96 -29.03 22.56
CA LYS A 244 4.60 -28.56 21.33
C LYS A 244 3.78 -27.46 20.63
N PRO A 245 4.37 -26.75 19.62
CA PRO A 245 3.68 -25.70 18.90
C PRO A 245 2.40 -26.16 18.20
N ILE A 246 1.31 -25.42 18.43
CA ILE A 246 0.02 -25.62 17.76
C ILE A 246 -0.13 -24.54 16.69
N PHE A 247 -0.47 -24.95 15.47
CA PHE A 247 -0.83 -24.10 14.35
C PHE A 247 -2.31 -24.32 14.03
N THR A 248 -2.94 -23.32 13.38
CA THR A 248 -4.32 -23.46 12.90
C THR A 248 -4.41 -23.06 11.43
N SER A 249 -5.29 -23.69 10.66
CA SER A 249 -5.54 -23.36 9.27
C SER A 249 -7.03 -23.18 9.02
N GLY A 250 -7.43 -21.99 8.53
CA GLY A 250 -8.83 -21.62 8.31
C GLY A 250 -9.52 -21.01 9.53
N GLY A 251 -10.85 -20.78 9.40
CA GLY A 251 -11.66 -20.12 10.43
C GLY A 251 -11.33 -18.63 10.62
N ILE A 252 -10.74 -17.98 9.62
CA ILE A 252 -10.25 -16.59 9.70
C ILE A 252 -10.76 -15.81 8.49
N SER A 253 -11.73 -14.93 8.71
CA SER A 253 -12.24 -13.98 7.73
C SER A 253 -12.04 -12.52 8.14
N GLU A 254 -11.78 -12.28 9.42
CA GLU A 254 -11.55 -10.96 9.99
C GLU A 254 -10.27 -10.94 10.85
N PRO A 255 -9.63 -9.79 11.06
CA PRO A 255 -8.44 -9.72 11.89
C PRO A 255 -8.63 -10.23 13.31
N ILE A 256 -9.82 -10.03 13.89
CA ILE A 256 -10.14 -10.51 15.25
C ILE A 256 -10.05 -12.03 15.36
N ASP A 257 -10.44 -12.77 14.32
CA ASP A 257 -10.43 -14.23 14.34
C ASP A 257 -9.01 -14.77 14.55
N ALA A 258 -8.04 -14.22 13.81
CA ALA A 258 -6.63 -14.57 13.96
C ALA A 258 -6.08 -14.21 15.34
N VAL A 259 -6.50 -13.05 15.87
CA VAL A 259 -6.05 -12.58 17.19
C VAL A 259 -6.55 -13.51 18.29
N GLU A 260 -7.83 -13.90 18.28
CA GLU A 260 -8.44 -14.80 19.26
C GLU A 260 -7.80 -16.20 19.22
N LEU A 261 -7.49 -16.74 18.03
CA LEU A 261 -6.78 -18.00 17.87
C LEU A 261 -5.36 -17.95 18.46
N LEU A 262 -4.63 -16.84 18.22
CA LEU A 262 -3.30 -16.64 18.79
C LEU A 262 -3.33 -16.47 20.31
N GLU A 263 -4.36 -15.81 20.84
CA GLU A 263 -4.58 -15.66 22.29
C GLU A 263 -4.97 -17.00 22.97
N ALA A 264 -5.70 -17.87 22.26
CA ALA A 264 -6.01 -19.21 22.73
C ALA A 264 -4.76 -20.12 22.81
N GLY A 265 -3.64 -19.75 22.15
CA GLY A 265 -2.38 -20.48 22.25
C GLY A 265 -1.76 -20.91 20.92
N ALA A 266 -2.44 -20.70 19.79
CA ALA A 266 -1.85 -20.95 18.48
C ALA A 266 -0.56 -20.14 18.30
N LYS A 267 0.48 -20.75 17.74
CA LYS A 267 1.75 -20.06 17.43
C LYS A 267 1.73 -19.44 16.03
N LEU A 268 1.13 -20.12 15.06
CA LEU A 268 0.90 -19.62 13.70
C LEU A 268 -0.56 -19.86 13.30
N VAL A 269 -1.08 -18.97 12.47
CA VAL A 269 -2.43 -19.05 11.89
C VAL A 269 -2.34 -18.99 10.37
N PHE A 270 -2.83 -20.00 9.68
CA PHE A 270 -2.77 -20.08 8.22
C PHE A 270 -4.10 -19.63 7.62
N LEU A 271 -4.02 -18.65 6.74
CA LEU A 271 -5.18 -18.12 6.03
C LEU A 271 -5.53 -19.03 4.84
N SER A 272 -6.78 -19.45 4.77
CA SER A 272 -7.35 -20.26 3.70
C SER A 272 -8.45 -19.48 2.94
N HIS A 273 -9.60 -20.10 2.68
CA HIS A 273 -10.71 -19.49 1.94
C HIS A 273 -11.17 -18.11 2.46
N GLY A 274 -11.13 -17.86 3.78
CA GLY A 274 -11.45 -16.56 4.35
C GLY A 274 -10.57 -15.42 3.82
N TYR A 275 -9.33 -15.73 3.45
CA TYR A 275 -8.42 -14.79 2.78
C TYR A 275 -8.97 -14.32 1.41
N VAL A 276 -9.50 -15.25 0.62
CA VAL A 276 -10.09 -14.93 -0.69
C VAL A 276 -11.33 -14.04 -0.54
N LEU A 277 -12.14 -14.29 0.48
CA LEU A 277 -13.35 -13.51 0.74
C LEU A 277 -13.03 -12.10 1.28
N SER A 278 -12.05 -12.00 2.15
CA SER A 278 -11.68 -10.77 2.88
C SER A 278 -10.63 -9.91 2.19
N GLY A 279 -9.97 -10.47 1.17
CA GLY A 279 -9.01 -9.75 0.34
C GLY A 279 -7.55 -9.82 0.80
N PRO A 280 -6.64 -9.48 -0.11
CA PRO A 280 -5.19 -9.66 0.06
C PRO A 280 -4.55 -8.72 1.09
N GLY A 281 -5.27 -7.75 1.63
CA GLY A 281 -4.81 -6.92 2.75
C GLY A 281 -5.04 -7.55 4.13
N LEU A 282 -5.72 -8.72 4.22
CA LEU A 282 -6.01 -9.37 5.51
C LEU A 282 -4.75 -9.67 6.34
N PRO A 283 -3.63 -10.20 5.79
CA PRO A 283 -2.41 -10.43 6.57
C PRO A 283 -1.87 -9.14 7.21
N LYS A 284 -1.86 -8.04 6.46
CA LYS A 284 -1.45 -6.72 6.97
C LYS A 284 -2.35 -6.27 8.11
N ARG A 285 -3.68 -6.37 7.97
CA ARG A 285 -4.64 -5.96 9.02
C ARG A 285 -4.48 -6.80 10.28
N ILE A 286 -4.24 -8.10 10.15
CA ILE A 286 -3.94 -8.98 11.29
C ILE A 286 -2.65 -8.55 11.98
N ASN A 287 -1.57 -8.34 11.22
CA ASN A 287 -0.28 -7.92 11.78
C ASN A 287 -0.38 -6.57 12.50
N GLU A 288 -1.09 -5.60 11.93
CA GLU A 288 -1.34 -4.30 12.56
C GLU A 288 -2.21 -4.42 13.82
N ALA A 289 -3.19 -5.34 13.85
CA ALA A 289 -4.02 -5.62 15.01
C ALA A 289 -3.21 -6.26 16.16
N ILE A 290 -2.38 -7.26 15.85
CA ILE A 290 -1.48 -7.89 16.84
C ILE A 290 -0.51 -6.86 17.39
N LEU A 291 0.06 -6.01 16.54
CA LEU A 291 0.98 -4.95 16.94
C LEU A 291 0.30 -3.92 17.86
N HIS A 292 -0.98 -3.62 17.61
CA HIS A 292 -1.76 -2.72 18.45
C HIS A 292 -1.95 -3.26 19.88
N ARG A 293 -2.19 -4.57 20.03
CA ARG A 293 -2.36 -5.22 21.35
C ARG A 293 -1.06 -5.35 22.14
N LYS A 294 0.11 -5.31 21.48
CA LYS A 294 1.42 -5.36 22.15
C LYS A 294 1.81 -4.08 22.88
N ASP A 295 0.90 -3.13 22.99
CA ASP A 295 0.95 -1.85 23.74
C ASP A 295 2.34 -1.22 23.81
N GLN A 296 2.79 -0.67 22.67
CA GLN A 296 4.09 -0.02 22.59
C GLN A 296 4.04 1.41 23.13
N PRO A 297 4.92 1.79 24.07
CA PRO A 297 4.96 3.14 24.55
C PRO A 297 5.21 4.13 23.38
N ILE A 298 4.36 5.13 23.28
CA ILE A 298 4.49 6.19 22.28
C ILE A 298 5.71 7.02 22.64
N GLN A 299 6.84 6.75 21.99
CA GLN A 299 8.00 7.64 22.07
C GLN A 299 7.76 8.86 21.19
N HIS A 300 7.39 9.98 21.80
CA HIS A 300 7.26 11.22 21.08
C HIS A 300 8.63 11.69 20.55
N ASN A 301 8.75 11.74 19.24
CA ASN A 301 9.93 12.34 18.62
C ASN A 301 9.92 13.86 18.81
N LYS A 302 10.93 14.42 19.45
CA LYS A 302 11.07 15.87 19.67
C LYS A 302 11.46 16.63 18.39
N ASP A 303 12.07 15.96 17.43
CA ASP A 303 12.60 16.59 16.22
C ASP A 303 11.55 16.77 15.08
N TRP A 304 10.27 16.43 15.33
CA TRP A 304 9.16 16.67 14.40
C TRP A 304 8.99 18.14 14.05
N ASN A 305 9.41 19.06 14.95
CA ASN A 305 9.30 20.50 14.78
C ASN A 305 10.03 21.01 13.53
N TRP A 306 11.08 20.34 13.07
CA TRP A 306 11.80 20.73 11.87
C TRP A 306 10.95 20.54 10.60
N TYR A 307 10.20 19.43 10.49
CA TYR A 307 9.26 19.25 9.39
C TYR A 307 8.02 20.15 9.51
N PHE A 308 7.61 20.47 10.74
CA PHE A 308 6.55 21.45 10.94
C PHE A 308 6.99 22.84 10.48
N LEU A 309 8.19 23.25 10.85
CA LEU A 309 8.79 24.52 10.40
C LEU A 309 8.95 24.55 8.88
N PHE A 310 9.41 23.45 8.28
CA PHE A 310 9.49 23.30 6.82
C PHE A 310 8.12 23.54 6.15
N GLY A 311 7.07 22.85 6.62
CA GLY A 311 5.72 23.02 6.10
C GLY A 311 5.15 24.43 6.36
N PHE A 312 5.46 25.04 7.51
CA PHE A 312 5.04 26.39 7.85
C PHE A 312 5.69 27.43 6.92
N ILE A 313 6.99 27.32 6.64
CA ILE A 313 7.68 28.20 5.69
C ILE A 313 7.07 28.03 4.29
N MET A 314 6.76 26.79 3.86
CA MET A 314 6.05 26.55 2.59
C MET A 314 4.70 27.27 2.57
N PHE A 315 3.90 27.15 3.62
CA PHE A 315 2.59 27.78 3.68
C PHE A 315 2.69 29.31 3.59
N VAL A 316 3.58 29.92 4.38
CA VAL A 316 3.80 31.37 4.38
C VAL A 316 4.37 31.84 3.03
N GLY A 317 5.34 31.13 2.48
CA GLY A 317 5.91 31.44 1.17
C GLY A 317 4.88 31.37 0.04
N GLY A 318 4.01 30.32 0.07
CA GLY A 318 2.90 30.20 -0.86
C GLY A 318 1.88 31.34 -0.71
N LEU A 319 1.59 31.77 0.52
CA LEU A 319 0.70 32.92 0.76
C LEU A 319 1.28 34.22 0.22
N ILE A 320 2.57 34.47 0.44
CA ILE A 320 3.28 35.64 -0.12
C ILE A 320 3.23 35.61 -1.65
N ALA A 321 3.56 34.43 -2.24
CA ALA A 321 3.52 34.26 -3.70
C ALA A 321 2.09 34.47 -4.27
N LEU A 322 1.05 34.03 -3.55
CA LEU A 322 -0.34 34.29 -3.92
C LEU A 322 -0.67 35.79 -3.92
N LEU A 323 -0.27 36.51 -2.87
CA LEU A 323 -0.48 37.96 -2.79
C LEU A 323 0.23 38.71 -3.92
N ILE A 324 1.48 38.33 -4.24
CA ILE A 324 2.23 38.88 -5.37
C ILE A 324 1.50 38.60 -6.68
N SER A 325 1.04 37.37 -6.89
CA SER A 325 0.36 36.96 -8.14
C SER A 325 -0.99 37.69 -8.34
N LEU A 326 -1.66 38.07 -7.25
CA LEU A 326 -2.92 38.83 -7.26
C LEU A 326 -2.72 40.33 -7.49
N THR A 327 -1.55 40.88 -7.17
CA THR A 327 -1.33 42.35 -7.14
C THR A 327 -0.33 42.79 -8.21
N THR A 328 0.93 42.42 -8.03
CA THR A 328 2.04 42.92 -8.85
C THR A 328 2.21 42.09 -10.12
N ILE A 329 1.99 40.78 -10.06
CA ILE A 329 2.20 39.73 -11.05
C ILE A 329 3.67 39.61 -11.43
N ILE A 330 4.28 40.61 -12.09
CA ILE A 330 5.70 40.65 -12.42
C ILE A 330 6.48 41.54 -11.44
N LEU A 331 7.66 41.06 -11.06
CA LEU A 331 8.55 41.68 -10.08
C LEU A 331 9.64 42.49 -10.80
N PRO A 332 10.34 43.43 -10.15
CA PRO A 332 11.37 44.26 -10.80
C PRO A 332 12.48 43.42 -11.48
N TYR A 333 12.81 42.25 -10.99
CA TYR A 333 13.81 41.38 -11.64
C TYR A 333 13.23 40.64 -12.86
N ASP A 334 11.90 40.41 -12.92
CA ASP A 334 11.23 39.93 -14.13
C ASP A 334 11.32 41.00 -15.22
N GLU A 335 11.01 42.27 -14.90
CA GLU A 335 11.10 43.39 -15.83
C GLU A 335 12.53 43.60 -16.33
N TYR A 336 13.51 43.45 -15.44
CA TYR A 336 14.92 43.51 -15.80
C TYR A 336 15.31 42.40 -16.81
N PHE A 337 14.90 41.16 -16.55
CA PHE A 337 15.17 40.03 -17.48
C PHE A 337 14.44 40.22 -18.82
N LEU A 338 13.19 40.67 -18.77
CA LEU A 338 12.38 40.95 -19.95
C LEU A 338 12.89 42.18 -20.74
N ASN A 339 13.69 43.04 -20.12
CA ASN A 339 14.04 44.34 -20.67
C ASN A 339 12.81 45.13 -21.15
N THR A 340 11.69 45.01 -20.45
CA THR A 340 10.42 45.67 -20.76
C THR A 340 9.59 45.82 -19.47
N ASN A 341 8.71 46.80 -19.43
CA ASN A 341 7.86 47.06 -18.27
C ASN A 341 6.45 46.47 -18.45
N LYS A 342 5.72 46.45 -17.35
CA LYS A 342 4.36 45.92 -17.25
C LYS A 342 3.40 46.59 -18.26
N GLU A 343 3.50 47.92 -18.41
CA GLU A 343 2.64 48.71 -19.27
C GLU A 343 2.80 48.33 -20.76
N SER A 344 4.02 48.07 -21.20
CA SER A 344 4.31 47.63 -22.57
C SER A 344 3.74 46.26 -22.88
N ILE A 345 3.78 45.35 -21.92
CA ILE A 345 3.16 44.02 -22.05
C ILE A 345 1.63 44.14 -22.17
N ILE A 346 1.00 44.99 -21.37
CA ILE A 346 -0.45 45.25 -21.42
C ILE A 346 -0.85 45.87 -22.75
N GLN A 347 -0.05 46.82 -23.24
CA GLN A 347 -0.28 47.46 -24.57
C GLN A 347 -0.17 46.47 -25.72
N PHE A 348 0.77 45.51 -25.63
CA PHE A 348 0.92 44.45 -26.63
C PHE A 348 -0.24 43.48 -26.60
N ASN A 349 -0.55 42.93 -25.38
CA ASN A 349 -1.69 42.05 -25.19
C ASN A 349 -2.10 42.03 -23.70
N ASN A 350 -3.29 42.52 -23.40
CA ASN A 350 -3.83 42.64 -22.04
C ASN A 350 -4.15 41.28 -21.36
N ARG A 351 -4.09 40.16 -22.08
CA ARG A 351 -4.34 38.82 -21.53
C ARG A 351 -3.07 38.11 -21.06
N ILE A 352 -1.88 38.57 -21.42
CA ILE A 352 -0.61 37.93 -21.07
C ILE A 352 -0.40 37.96 -19.54
N LEU A 353 -0.55 39.10 -18.91
CA LEU A 353 -0.36 39.20 -17.45
C LEU A 353 -1.40 38.38 -16.66
N PRO A 354 -2.70 38.42 -16.98
CA PRO A 354 -3.67 37.50 -16.39
C PRO A 354 -3.29 36.03 -16.57
N PHE A 355 -2.79 35.65 -17.74
CA PHE A 355 -2.33 34.29 -18.01
C PHE A 355 -1.11 33.91 -17.17
N MET A 356 -0.10 34.77 -17.01
CA MET A 356 1.02 34.56 -16.10
C MET A 356 0.55 34.46 -14.64
N SER A 357 -0.41 35.31 -14.24
CA SER A 357 -1.03 35.23 -12.93
C SER A 357 -1.72 33.89 -12.67
N HIS A 358 -2.34 33.28 -13.68
CA HIS A 358 -2.95 31.96 -13.60
C HIS A 358 -1.96 30.90 -13.14
N ASP A 359 -0.81 30.75 -13.81
CA ASP A 359 0.20 29.75 -13.46
C ASP A 359 0.81 30.03 -12.07
N ARG A 360 1.10 31.29 -11.73
CA ARG A 360 1.64 31.72 -10.42
C ARG A 360 0.66 31.53 -9.26
N MET A 361 -0.63 31.80 -9.44
CA MET A 361 -1.66 31.55 -8.42
C MET A 361 -1.87 30.06 -8.14
N THR A 362 -1.94 29.24 -9.19
CA THR A 362 -2.09 27.78 -9.06
C THR A 362 -0.87 27.15 -8.39
N LEU A 363 0.33 27.60 -8.73
CA LEU A 363 1.57 27.24 -8.03
C LEU A 363 1.51 27.62 -6.55
N SER A 364 1.13 28.85 -6.25
CA SER A 364 1.04 29.37 -4.86
C SER A 364 0.08 28.55 -4.01
N GLY A 365 -1.13 28.26 -4.51
CA GLY A 365 -2.11 27.42 -3.83
C GLY A 365 -1.62 25.98 -3.62
N THR A 366 -0.88 25.43 -4.59
CA THR A 366 -0.28 24.09 -4.48
C THR A 366 0.81 24.07 -3.40
N ILE A 367 1.66 25.09 -3.32
CA ILE A 367 2.69 25.22 -2.27
C ILE A 367 2.03 25.35 -0.89
N MET A 368 0.98 26.18 -0.75
CA MET A 368 0.22 26.29 0.51
C MET A 368 -0.38 24.96 0.94
N SER A 369 -0.98 24.24 0.00
CA SER A 369 -1.52 22.88 0.23
C SER A 369 -0.42 21.91 0.70
N GLY A 370 0.71 21.88 0.04
CA GLY A 370 1.89 21.12 0.48
C GLY A 370 2.31 21.49 1.91
N GLY A 371 2.36 22.77 2.23
CA GLY A 371 2.69 23.28 3.57
C GLY A 371 1.78 22.72 4.65
N ILE A 372 0.44 22.73 4.43
CA ILE A 372 -0.55 22.16 5.36
C ILE A 372 -0.35 20.65 5.52
N LEU A 373 -0.14 19.94 4.42
CA LEU A 373 0.10 18.48 4.43
C LEU A 373 1.36 18.15 5.23
N PHE A 374 2.48 18.86 5.02
CA PHE A 374 3.73 18.66 5.78
C PHE A 374 3.58 18.98 7.26
N MET A 375 2.91 20.08 7.62
CA MET A 375 2.64 20.43 9.03
C MET A 375 1.80 19.34 9.71
N SER A 376 0.77 18.86 9.05
CA SER A 376 -0.10 17.79 9.56
C SER A 376 0.65 16.47 9.74
N LEU A 377 1.44 16.04 8.74
CA LEU A 377 2.28 14.85 8.85
C LEU A 377 3.33 15.01 9.96
N ALA A 378 3.93 16.17 10.11
CA ALA A 378 4.88 16.44 11.20
C ALA A 378 4.21 16.25 12.56
N ARG A 379 3.05 16.88 12.77
CA ARG A 379 2.35 16.92 14.06
C ARG A 379 1.74 15.57 14.44
N TYR A 380 1.10 14.89 13.49
CA TYR A 380 0.27 13.71 13.77
C TYR A 380 0.90 12.41 13.27
N GLY A 381 1.91 12.48 12.40
CA GLY A 381 2.62 11.33 11.85
C GLY A 381 4.05 11.17 12.40
N ILE A 382 4.90 12.19 12.23
CA ILE A 382 6.33 12.12 12.60
C ILE A 382 6.50 12.24 14.13
N ARG A 383 5.73 13.12 14.79
CA ARG A 383 5.79 13.25 16.25
C ARG A 383 5.51 11.95 17.00
N PRO A 384 4.49 11.14 16.66
CA PRO A 384 4.29 9.81 17.25
C PRO A 384 5.29 8.76 16.79
N GLY A 385 6.22 9.10 15.88
CA GLY A 385 7.29 8.22 15.42
C GLY A 385 6.97 7.33 14.22
N TYR A 386 5.87 7.56 13.48
CA TYR A 386 5.51 6.73 12.33
C TYR A 386 6.53 6.84 11.20
N HIS A 387 7.15 5.71 10.86
CA HIS A 387 8.12 5.61 9.79
C HIS A 387 7.55 6.04 8.43
N TRP A 388 6.31 5.64 8.12
CA TRP A 388 5.68 5.95 6.84
C TRP A 388 5.52 7.47 6.60
N ALA A 389 5.16 8.23 7.66
CA ALA A 389 4.98 9.67 7.56
C ALA A 389 6.32 10.39 7.27
N THR A 390 7.40 9.94 7.93
CA THR A 390 8.75 10.44 7.66
C THR A 390 9.19 10.11 6.24
N LYS A 391 8.96 8.88 5.78
CA LYS A 391 9.30 8.43 4.43
C LYS A 391 8.53 9.21 3.35
N ALA A 392 7.21 9.41 3.55
CA ALA A 392 6.37 10.20 2.65
C ALA A 392 6.86 11.65 2.57
N SER A 393 7.10 12.29 3.71
CA SER A 393 7.63 13.66 3.77
C SER A 393 8.99 13.78 3.07
N ASN A 394 9.90 12.83 3.29
CA ASN A 394 11.23 12.85 2.67
C ASN A 394 11.16 12.72 1.15
N ILE A 395 10.41 11.73 0.63
CA ILE A 395 10.30 11.50 -0.81
C ILE A 395 9.70 12.73 -1.50
N SER A 396 8.57 13.26 -0.97
CA SER A 396 7.90 14.42 -1.57
C SER A 396 8.77 15.68 -1.51
N ALA A 397 9.44 15.94 -0.37
CA ALA A 397 10.31 17.11 -0.25
C ALA A 397 11.52 17.02 -1.21
N ILE A 398 12.17 15.86 -1.32
CA ILE A 398 13.29 15.66 -2.26
C ILE A 398 12.84 15.92 -3.69
N ILE A 399 11.69 15.37 -4.10
CA ILE A 399 11.13 15.60 -5.43
C ILE A 399 10.80 17.10 -5.64
N GLY A 400 10.21 17.75 -4.62
CA GLY A 400 9.96 19.19 -4.66
C GLY A 400 11.24 20.03 -4.83
N PHE A 401 12.31 19.69 -4.10
CA PHE A 401 13.61 20.35 -4.28
C PHE A 401 14.22 20.06 -5.66
N MET A 402 14.08 18.84 -6.18
CA MET A 402 14.60 18.50 -7.51
C MET A 402 13.83 19.20 -8.64
N ALA A 403 12.59 19.63 -8.42
CA ALA A 403 11.82 20.34 -9.42
C ALA A 403 12.48 21.66 -9.89
N ILE A 404 13.37 22.24 -9.07
CA ILE A 404 14.14 23.44 -9.47
C ILE A 404 14.98 23.18 -10.72
N PHE A 405 15.43 21.94 -10.95
CA PHE A 405 16.23 21.61 -12.15
C PHE A 405 15.43 21.69 -13.46
N LEU A 406 14.08 21.70 -13.38
CA LEU A 406 13.21 21.76 -14.55
C LEU A 406 13.30 23.11 -15.29
N PHE A 407 13.72 24.19 -14.60
CA PHE A 407 13.72 25.53 -15.17
C PHE A 407 15.09 26.23 -15.24
N ILE A 408 16.18 25.54 -14.84
CA ILE A 408 17.54 26.09 -14.99
C ILE A 408 17.89 26.35 -16.46
N GLY A 409 17.31 25.57 -17.40
CA GLY A 409 17.58 25.66 -18.82
C GLY A 409 16.98 26.88 -19.54
N PHE A 410 16.11 27.66 -18.92
CA PHE A 410 15.43 28.80 -19.52
C PHE A 410 16.22 30.12 -19.48
N GLN A 411 17.44 30.13 -18.98
CA GLN A 411 18.30 31.32 -18.78
C GLN A 411 17.69 32.39 -17.85
N TYR A 412 16.53 32.12 -17.27
CA TYR A 412 15.83 32.97 -16.32
C TYR A 412 16.11 32.49 -14.90
N PHE A 413 16.60 33.40 -14.05
CA PHE A 413 16.88 33.12 -12.64
C PHE A 413 15.89 33.85 -11.73
N ASP A 414 14.96 33.11 -11.14
CA ASP A 414 14.01 33.62 -10.17
C ASP A 414 14.62 33.71 -8.76
N TRP A 415 14.97 34.93 -8.36
CA TRP A 415 15.55 35.20 -7.05
C TRP A 415 14.64 34.85 -5.88
N LEU A 416 13.31 34.99 -6.05
CA LEU A 416 12.35 34.65 -5.02
C LEU A 416 12.32 33.13 -4.78
N HIS A 417 12.35 32.33 -5.84
CA HIS A 417 12.48 30.88 -5.74
C HIS A 417 13.80 30.46 -5.08
N ALA A 418 14.91 31.07 -5.43
CA ALA A 418 16.20 30.79 -4.82
C ALA A 418 16.22 31.10 -3.32
N LEU A 419 15.66 32.26 -2.92
CA LEU A 419 15.54 32.66 -1.52
C LEU A 419 14.66 31.68 -0.73
N PHE A 420 13.51 31.32 -1.31
CA PHE A 420 12.57 30.38 -0.71
C PHE A 420 13.22 28.99 -0.54
N TRP A 421 13.94 28.52 -1.52
CA TRP A 421 14.72 27.27 -1.46
C TRP A 421 15.75 27.30 -0.33
N LEU A 422 16.47 28.43 -0.20
CA LEU A 422 17.45 28.63 0.87
C LEU A 422 16.84 28.55 2.27
N PHE A 423 15.61 29.07 2.47
CA PHE A 423 14.91 28.99 3.76
C PHE A 423 14.33 27.59 4.03
N LEU A 424 13.93 26.85 3.00
CA LEU A 424 13.33 25.52 3.14
C LEU A 424 14.39 24.43 3.40
N LEU A 425 15.56 24.53 2.80
CA LEU A 425 16.56 23.47 2.83
C LEU A 425 17.09 23.15 4.23
N PRO A 426 17.47 24.12 5.10
CA PRO A 426 18.00 23.83 6.42
C PRO A 426 17.05 23.05 7.33
N PRO A 427 15.78 23.47 7.55
CA PRO A 427 14.87 22.69 8.38
C PRO A 427 14.61 21.28 7.83
N PHE A 428 14.53 21.13 6.49
CA PHE A 428 14.39 19.82 5.88
C PHE A 428 15.60 18.93 6.17
N LEU A 429 16.83 19.39 5.93
CA LEU A 429 18.05 18.60 6.15
C LEU A 429 18.23 18.20 7.61
N ILE A 430 17.95 19.12 8.55
CA ILE A 430 18.01 18.83 9.99
C ILE A 430 16.96 17.76 10.35
N GLY A 431 15.72 17.96 9.91
CA GLY A 431 14.63 17.01 10.11
C GLY A 431 14.99 15.62 9.55
N TYR A 432 15.46 15.57 8.30
CA TYR A 432 15.89 14.34 7.63
C TYR A 432 16.95 13.58 8.44
N LYS A 433 18.03 14.25 8.85
CA LYS A 433 19.12 13.62 9.62
C LYS A 433 18.64 13.08 10.97
N LYS A 434 17.79 13.82 11.69
CA LYS A 434 17.34 13.50 13.04
C LYS A 434 16.22 12.44 13.10
N THR A 435 15.41 12.33 12.05
CA THR A 435 14.24 11.42 12.05
C THR A 435 14.48 10.10 11.30
N ARG A 436 15.60 9.93 10.60
CA ARG A 436 15.87 8.72 9.79
C ARG A 436 15.91 7.40 10.57
N LYS A 437 16.01 7.45 11.90
CA LYS A 437 16.02 6.27 12.78
C LYS A 437 14.63 5.86 13.27
N LEU A 438 13.58 6.60 12.90
CA LEU A 438 12.22 6.24 13.28
C LEU A 438 11.79 4.96 12.58
N LYS A 439 11.33 3.98 13.36
CA LYS A 439 10.99 2.63 12.86
C LYS A 439 9.54 2.23 13.12
N ARG A 440 8.79 3.02 13.91
CA ARG A 440 7.44 2.64 14.34
C ARG A 440 6.54 2.36 13.13
N LYS A 441 5.99 1.15 13.10
CA LYS A 441 5.02 0.74 12.09
C LYS A 441 3.61 1.17 12.48
N PRO A 442 2.71 1.28 11.51
CA PRO A 442 1.31 1.56 11.79
C PRO A 442 0.67 0.42 12.58
N THR A 443 -0.19 0.80 13.53
CA THR A 443 -1.07 -0.11 14.27
C THR A 443 -2.50 0.18 13.90
N SER A 444 -3.35 -0.84 13.76
CA SER A 444 -4.74 -0.67 13.38
C SER A 444 -5.69 -1.28 14.41
N GLN A 445 -6.82 -0.60 14.62
CA GLN A 445 -7.95 -1.08 15.39
C GLN A 445 -9.04 -1.68 14.50
N ASN A 446 -8.76 -1.82 13.21
CA ASN A 446 -9.70 -2.40 12.26
C ASN A 446 -9.74 -3.93 12.41
N LEU A 447 -10.53 -4.39 13.38
CA LEU A 447 -10.69 -5.81 13.73
C LEU A 447 -11.77 -6.51 12.89
N HIS A 448 -12.71 -5.76 12.31
CA HIS A 448 -13.89 -6.30 11.63
C HIS A 448 -14.09 -5.74 10.22
N ASN A 449 -14.75 -6.51 9.37
CA ASN A 449 -15.12 -6.14 8.00
C ASN A 449 -16.45 -5.36 7.95
N HIS A 450 -16.61 -4.34 8.80
CA HIS A 450 -17.82 -3.53 8.87
C HIS A 450 -18.16 -2.82 7.56
N ARG A 451 -19.43 -2.45 7.37
CA ARG A 451 -19.89 -1.66 6.22
C ARG A 451 -19.10 -0.36 6.04
N TYR A 452 -18.73 0.29 7.14
CA TYR A 452 -17.95 1.53 7.11
C TYR A 452 -16.54 1.33 6.57
N TRP A 453 -15.90 0.20 6.89
CA TRP A 453 -14.63 -0.18 6.29
C TRP A 453 -14.79 -0.43 4.79
N LYS A 454 -15.79 -1.21 4.36
CA LYS A 454 -16.05 -1.47 2.93
C LYS A 454 -16.29 -0.18 2.14
N ASN A 455 -17.10 0.73 2.65
CA ASN A 455 -17.35 2.04 2.03
C ASN A 455 -16.07 2.87 1.95
N SER A 456 -15.23 2.84 2.98
CA SER A 456 -13.98 3.59 3.02
C SER A 456 -12.97 3.14 1.97
N LEU A 457 -13.03 1.88 1.49
CA LEU A 457 -12.18 1.39 0.40
C LEU A 457 -12.47 2.13 -0.91
N ILE A 458 -13.73 2.51 -1.16
CA ILE A 458 -14.10 3.36 -2.30
C ILE A 458 -13.47 4.75 -2.13
N GLY A 459 -13.54 5.31 -0.92
CA GLY A 459 -12.90 6.58 -0.60
C GLY A 459 -11.39 6.53 -0.74
N GLN A 460 -10.77 5.46 -0.27
CA GLN A 460 -9.33 5.24 -0.44
C GLN A 460 -8.94 5.18 -1.92
N LEU A 461 -9.72 4.45 -2.74
CA LEU A 461 -9.51 4.39 -4.19
C LEU A 461 -9.61 5.79 -4.83
N ALA A 462 -10.63 6.58 -4.44
CA ALA A 462 -10.80 7.95 -4.96
C ALA A 462 -9.58 8.84 -4.64
N PHE A 463 -9.06 8.80 -3.41
CA PHE A 463 -7.85 9.53 -3.04
C PHE A 463 -6.59 9.03 -3.75
N ILE A 464 -6.49 7.73 -4.00
CA ILE A 464 -5.36 7.14 -4.74
C ILE A 464 -5.41 7.59 -6.20
N ILE A 465 -6.58 7.56 -6.84
CA ILE A 465 -6.76 8.08 -8.20
C ILE A 465 -6.42 9.57 -8.24
N LEU A 466 -6.88 10.36 -7.26
CA LEU A 466 -6.54 11.77 -7.12
C LEU A 466 -5.02 11.96 -7.03
N GLY A 467 -4.34 11.21 -6.15
CA GLY A 467 -2.88 11.30 -6.00
C GLY A 467 -2.13 10.96 -7.30
N PHE A 468 -2.54 9.92 -8.02
CA PHE A 468 -1.99 9.59 -9.34
C PHE A 468 -2.32 10.66 -10.40
N ALA A 469 -3.53 11.20 -10.40
CA ALA A 469 -3.93 12.25 -11.34
C ALA A 469 -3.09 13.52 -11.14
N LEU A 470 -2.87 13.94 -9.89
CA LEU A 470 -1.98 15.08 -9.57
C LEU A 470 -0.53 14.79 -9.97
N LEU A 471 -0.03 13.57 -9.72
CA LEU A 471 1.32 13.17 -10.09
C LEU A 471 1.52 13.20 -11.62
N ILE A 472 0.63 12.53 -12.36
CA ILE A 472 0.70 12.46 -13.83
C ILE A 472 0.45 13.84 -14.44
N GLY A 473 -0.54 14.57 -13.95
CA GLY A 473 -0.84 15.93 -14.37
C GLY A 473 0.36 16.87 -14.17
N GLY A 474 1.02 16.79 -13.01
CA GLY A 474 2.23 17.56 -12.73
C GLY A 474 3.39 17.24 -13.68
N ILE A 475 3.60 15.94 -13.98
CA ILE A 475 4.61 15.52 -14.97
C ILE A 475 4.28 16.09 -16.36
N LEU A 476 3.02 15.97 -16.79
CA LEU A 476 2.60 16.49 -18.10
C LEU A 476 2.74 18.00 -18.19
N ILE A 477 2.32 18.75 -17.17
CA ILE A 477 2.46 20.22 -17.10
C ILE A 477 3.94 20.60 -17.13
N SER A 478 4.81 19.88 -16.39
CA SER A 478 6.26 20.12 -16.43
C SER A 478 6.84 19.89 -17.83
N ILE A 479 6.45 18.80 -18.51
CA ILE A 479 6.89 18.51 -19.89
C ILE A 479 6.42 19.60 -20.85
N ILE A 480 5.14 20.02 -20.78
CA ILE A 480 4.60 21.10 -21.60
C ILE A 480 5.38 22.40 -21.35
N GLY A 481 5.59 22.78 -20.09
CA GLY A 481 6.38 23.95 -19.72
C GLY A 481 7.80 23.93 -20.31
N MET A 482 8.45 22.75 -20.30
CA MET A 482 9.81 22.60 -20.84
C MET A 482 9.90 22.47 -22.36
N THR A 483 8.80 22.24 -23.07
CA THR A 483 8.81 21.96 -24.53
C THR A 483 8.03 22.98 -25.33
N THR A 484 6.71 22.86 -25.33
CA THR A 484 5.81 23.68 -26.15
C THR A 484 5.35 24.96 -25.45
N THR A 485 5.47 25.04 -24.16
CA THR A 485 4.98 26.09 -23.25
C THR A 485 3.46 26.23 -23.25
N PHE A 486 2.81 26.26 -24.40
CA PHE A 486 1.38 26.50 -24.58
C PHE A 486 0.64 25.26 -25.06
N VAL A 487 -0.60 25.12 -24.65
CA VAL A 487 -1.59 24.21 -25.23
C VAL A 487 -2.58 24.99 -26.08
N GLU A 488 -3.38 24.32 -26.92
CA GLU A 488 -4.31 24.99 -27.85
C GLU A 488 -5.30 25.94 -27.13
N THR A 489 -5.80 25.55 -25.97
CA THR A 489 -6.70 26.38 -25.15
C THR A 489 -6.03 27.65 -24.63
N ASP A 490 -4.73 27.61 -24.34
CA ASP A 490 -3.95 28.80 -23.96
C ASP A 490 -3.87 29.81 -25.10
N LEU A 491 -3.52 29.32 -26.31
CA LEU A 491 -3.43 30.16 -27.49
C LEU A 491 -4.79 30.75 -27.91
N ALA A 492 -5.86 29.95 -27.72
CA ALA A 492 -7.23 30.46 -27.93
C ALA A 492 -7.58 31.56 -26.91
N TYR A 493 -7.18 31.43 -25.65
CA TYR A 493 -7.37 32.47 -24.64
C TYR A 493 -6.54 33.72 -24.95
N LEU A 494 -5.26 33.57 -25.29
CA LEU A 494 -4.34 34.67 -25.58
C LEU A 494 -4.66 35.39 -26.90
N CYS A 495 -5.30 34.72 -27.85
CA CYS A 495 -5.58 35.21 -29.21
C CYS A 495 -4.32 35.62 -29.98
N ILE A 496 -3.16 35.06 -29.66
CA ILE A 496 -1.87 35.32 -30.34
C ILE A 496 -1.09 34.01 -30.46
N SER A 497 -0.20 33.98 -31.45
CA SER A 497 0.71 32.84 -31.66
C SER A 497 2.01 33.00 -30.87
N PRO A 498 2.74 31.91 -30.57
CA PRO A 498 4.06 31.95 -29.94
C PRO A 498 5.06 32.82 -30.75
N SER A 499 5.01 32.75 -32.07
CA SER A 499 5.87 33.59 -32.94
C SER A 499 5.61 35.09 -32.79
N GLN A 500 4.38 35.52 -32.55
CA GLN A 500 4.06 36.91 -32.25
C GLN A 500 4.58 37.35 -30.88
N ILE A 501 4.54 36.43 -29.89
CA ILE A 501 5.14 36.69 -28.58
C ILE A 501 6.66 36.87 -28.71
N ASP A 502 7.34 35.99 -29.45
CA ASP A 502 8.77 36.06 -29.67
C ASP A 502 9.18 37.34 -30.47
N GLN A 503 8.36 37.75 -31.42
CA GLN A 503 8.59 39.02 -32.14
C GLN A 503 8.48 40.25 -31.21
N PHE A 504 7.60 40.19 -30.21
CA PHE A 504 7.50 41.24 -29.21
C PHE A 504 8.66 41.16 -28.20
N ASN A 505 8.91 39.95 -27.63
CA ASN A 505 9.96 39.78 -26.63
C ASN A 505 10.40 38.32 -26.51
N LEU A 506 11.64 38.03 -26.89
CA LEU A 506 12.23 36.69 -26.88
C LEU A 506 12.34 36.06 -25.46
N ASN A 507 12.34 36.88 -24.41
CA ASN A 507 12.48 36.44 -23.05
C ASN A 507 11.12 36.13 -22.39
N LEU A 508 9.99 36.48 -23.00
CA LEU A 508 8.67 36.34 -22.39
C LEU A 508 8.21 34.87 -22.30
N ILE A 509 8.41 34.08 -23.38
CA ILE A 509 8.13 32.66 -23.37
C ILE A 509 8.97 31.92 -22.32
N PRO A 510 10.30 32.15 -22.18
CA PRO A 510 11.11 31.59 -21.09
C PRO A 510 10.56 31.84 -19.68
N VAL A 511 10.05 33.04 -19.37
CA VAL A 511 9.45 33.32 -18.06
C VAL A 511 8.16 32.52 -17.86
N ILE A 512 7.27 32.48 -18.85
CA ILE A 512 6.03 31.69 -18.81
C ILE A 512 6.35 30.18 -18.65
N SER A 513 7.33 29.71 -19.41
CA SER A 513 7.80 28.30 -19.32
C SER A 513 8.31 27.94 -17.95
N HIS A 514 9.10 28.84 -17.32
CA HIS A 514 9.58 28.70 -15.96
C HIS A 514 8.42 28.55 -14.96
N ASP A 515 7.44 29.46 -15.00
CA ASP A 515 6.29 29.44 -14.09
C ASP A 515 5.49 28.14 -14.23
N ARG A 516 5.25 27.70 -15.48
CA ARG A 516 4.52 26.45 -15.79
C ARG A 516 5.28 25.20 -15.36
N ALA A 517 6.57 25.11 -15.62
CA ALA A 517 7.40 23.99 -15.20
C ALA A 517 7.48 23.90 -13.66
N GLY A 518 7.59 25.04 -12.98
CA GLY A 518 7.57 25.14 -11.52
C GLY A 518 6.25 24.68 -10.91
N PHE A 519 5.12 25.08 -11.51
CA PHE A 519 3.78 24.60 -11.10
C PHE A 519 3.69 23.09 -11.25
N GLY A 520 4.07 22.53 -12.41
CA GLY A 520 4.06 21.09 -12.64
C GLY A 520 4.90 20.33 -11.62
N GLY A 521 6.13 20.78 -11.32
CA GLY A 521 7.01 20.18 -10.33
C GLY A 521 6.45 20.20 -8.90
N SER A 522 5.81 21.30 -8.50
CA SER A 522 5.14 21.39 -7.18
C SER A 522 3.96 20.43 -7.10
N LEU A 523 3.18 20.30 -8.18
CA LEU A 523 2.05 19.38 -8.26
C LEU A 523 2.48 17.91 -8.18
N VAL A 524 3.63 17.53 -8.78
CA VAL A 524 4.25 16.19 -8.62
C VAL A 524 4.55 15.92 -7.15
N SER A 525 5.18 16.86 -6.44
CA SER A 525 5.53 16.72 -5.03
C SER A 525 4.30 16.54 -4.14
N VAL A 526 3.28 17.38 -4.31
CA VAL A 526 2.02 17.32 -3.55
C VAL A 526 1.22 16.07 -3.91
N GLY A 527 1.15 15.72 -5.20
CA GLY A 527 0.48 14.50 -5.67
C GLY A 527 1.07 13.22 -5.07
N LEU A 528 2.40 13.13 -4.99
CA LEU A 528 3.09 12.04 -4.28
C LEU A 528 2.74 12.02 -2.80
N LEU A 529 2.67 13.17 -2.14
CA LEU A 529 2.34 13.24 -0.71
C LEU A 529 0.91 12.77 -0.46
N VAL A 530 -0.07 13.23 -1.25
CA VAL A 530 -1.47 12.77 -1.21
C VAL A 530 -1.55 11.27 -1.46
N LEU A 531 -0.85 10.76 -2.47
CA LEU A 531 -0.81 9.34 -2.81
C LEU A 531 -0.27 8.49 -1.64
N MET A 532 0.85 8.89 -1.04
CA MET A 532 1.45 8.13 0.07
C MET A 532 0.62 8.23 1.35
N ILE A 533 -0.03 9.35 1.65
CA ILE A 533 -1.01 9.45 2.75
C ILE A 533 -2.16 8.47 2.52
N SER A 534 -2.67 8.39 1.30
CA SER A 534 -3.80 7.53 0.94
C SER A 534 -3.45 6.04 0.95
N LEU A 535 -2.22 5.68 0.57
CA LEU A 535 -1.73 4.30 0.56
C LEU A 535 -1.30 3.81 1.95
N TRP A 536 -0.58 4.63 2.71
CA TRP A 536 0.14 4.20 3.92
C TRP A 536 -0.48 4.68 5.21
N GLY A 537 -1.18 5.81 5.17
CA GLY A 537 -1.80 6.44 6.34
C GLY A 537 -3.26 6.06 6.56
N PHE A 538 -3.92 5.38 5.64
CA PHE A 538 -5.35 5.13 5.66
C PHE A 538 -5.74 4.10 6.72
N GLN A 539 -6.09 4.56 7.93
CA GLN A 539 -6.35 3.72 9.10
C GLN A 539 -7.62 4.14 9.84
N GLN A 540 -8.34 3.15 10.40
CA GLN A 540 -9.54 3.38 11.21
C GLN A 540 -9.26 4.31 12.40
N GLY A 541 -10.17 5.24 12.67
CA GLY A 541 -10.11 6.12 13.83
C GLY A 541 -9.08 7.27 13.73
N LYS A 542 -8.30 7.37 12.65
CA LYS A 542 -7.30 8.43 12.45
C LYS A 542 -7.93 9.68 11.82
N ARG A 543 -8.82 10.38 12.58
CA ARG A 543 -9.55 11.57 12.13
C ARG A 543 -8.66 12.64 11.51
N TRP A 544 -7.41 12.79 12.01
CA TRP A 544 -6.49 13.78 11.52
C TRP A 544 -6.15 13.63 10.03
N ILE A 545 -6.17 12.40 9.48
CA ILE A 545 -5.92 12.16 8.05
C ILE A 545 -7.05 12.76 7.22
N TRP A 546 -8.31 12.55 7.63
CA TRP A 546 -9.46 13.14 6.96
C TRP A 546 -9.40 14.67 6.93
N TRP A 547 -9.10 15.28 8.09
CA TRP A 547 -8.94 16.72 8.18
C TRP A 547 -7.74 17.24 7.40
N THR A 548 -6.65 16.48 7.35
CA THR A 548 -5.45 16.80 6.56
C THR A 548 -5.77 16.82 5.07
N LEU A 549 -6.50 15.82 4.56
CA LEU A 549 -6.90 15.78 3.15
C LEU A 549 -7.88 16.91 2.82
N LEU A 550 -8.82 17.22 3.70
CA LEU A 550 -9.75 18.34 3.50
C LEU A 550 -9.01 19.69 3.48
N PHE A 551 -8.37 20.07 4.58
CA PHE A 551 -7.74 21.38 4.68
C PHE A 551 -6.49 21.52 3.82
N GLY A 552 -5.75 20.42 3.62
CA GLY A 552 -4.59 20.39 2.76
C GLY A 552 -4.92 20.59 1.28
N SER A 553 -6.12 20.28 0.83
CA SER A 553 -6.54 20.47 -0.56
C SER A 553 -7.17 21.83 -0.84
N LEU A 554 -7.75 22.51 0.18
CA LEU A 554 -8.50 23.75 -0.02
C LEU A 554 -7.72 24.85 -0.77
N PRO A 555 -6.47 25.21 -0.38
CA PRO A 555 -5.76 26.29 -1.08
C PRO A 555 -5.57 25.98 -2.57
N ALA A 556 -5.17 24.76 -2.92
CA ALA A 556 -4.95 24.39 -4.32
C ALA A 556 -6.23 24.45 -5.15
N PHE A 557 -7.37 23.95 -4.64
CA PHE A 557 -8.63 23.98 -5.39
C PHE A 557 -9.22 25.39 -5.46
N ILE A 558 -9.12 26.19 -4.39
CA ILE A 558 -9.58 27.58 -4.38
C ILE A 558 -8.81 28.39 -5.42
N THR A 559 -7.49 28.27 -5.47
CA THR A 559 -6.68 29.01 -6.44
C THR A 559 -6.86 28.46 -7.86
N ALA A 560 -6.82 27.13 -8.05
CA ALA A 560 -6.93 26.54 -9.37
C ALA A 560 -8.28 26.81 -10.06
N ILE A 561 -9.39 26.79 -9.33
CA ILE A 561 -10.71 27.10 -9.90
C ILE A 561 -10.96 28.60 -9.88
N GLY A 562 -10.60 29.28 -8.79
CA GLY A 562 -10.87 30.70 -8.60
C GLY A 562 -10.15 31.59 -9.62
N VAL A 563 -8.90 31.28 -9.96
CA VAL A 563 -8.15 32.08 -10.95
C VAL A 563 -8.80 32.03 -12.32
N HIS A 564 -9.29 30.88 -12.76
CA HIS A 564 -9.96 30.74 -14.06
C HIS A 564 -11.19 31.63 -14.19
N ILE A 565 -11.99 31.69 -13.11
CA ILE A 565 -13.15 32.59 -13.02
C ILE A 565 -12.69 34.05 -13.02
N LEU A 566 -11.64 34.37 -12.26
CA LEU A 566 -11.14 35.74 -12.09
C LEU A 566 -10.64 36.34 -13.41
N ILE A 567 -9.90 35.56 -14.22
CA ILE A 567 -9.31 36.03 -15.47
C ILE A 567 -10.19 35.79 -16.70
N GLY A 568 -11.33 35.11 -16.55
CA GLY A 568 -12.21 34.74 -17.67
C GLY A 568 -11.70 33.61 -18.56
N TYR A 569 -10.75 32.79 -18.08
CA TYR A 569 -10.25 31.60 -18.78
C TYR A 569 -11.07 30.38 -18.40
N THR A 570 -12.30 30.27 -18.89
CA THR A 570 -13.31 29.30 -18.47
C THR A 570 -13.57 28.20 -19.52
N ASP A 571 -12.60 27.86 -20.34
CA ASP A 571 -12.72 26.75 -21.29
C ASP A 571 -13.00 25.44 -20.56
N PHE A 572 -14.01 24.67 -21.05
CA PHE A 572 -14.46 23.44 -20.38
C PHE A 572 -13.37 22.37 -20.35
N ILE A 573 -12.63 22.19 -21.42
CA ILE A 573 -11.57 21.15 -21.51
C ILE A 573 -10.45 21.48 -20.53
N HIS A 574 -10.12 22.75 -20.40
CA HIS A 574 -9.09 23.23 -19.48
C HIS A 574 -9.50 23.08 -17.99
N LEU A 575 -10.77 23.32 -17.68
CA LEU A 575 -11.32 23.19 -16.33
C LEU A 575 -11.68 21.75 -15.94
N LEU A 576 -11.79 20.84 -16.89
CA LEU A 576 -12.21 19.46 -16.62
C LEU A 576 -11.29 18.73 -15.62
N PRO A 577 -9.93 18.78 -15.71
CA PRO A 577 -9.05 18.12 -14.76
C PRO A 577 -9.24 18.57 -13.31
N PRO A 578 -9.24 19.87 -12.96
CA PRO A 578 -9.46 20.30 -11.57
C PRO A 578 -10.87 19.99 -11.06
N ILE A 579 -11.91 20.00 -11.91
CA ILE A 579 -13.27 19.63 -11.53
C ILE A 579 -13.34 18.13 -11.19
N VAL A 580 -12.78 17.26 -12.03
CA VAL A 580 -12.73 15.81 -11.78
C VAL A 580 -11.92 15.52 -10.50
N ALA A 581 -10.80 16.19 -10.30
CA ALA A 581 -10.00 16.08 -9.10
C ALA A 581 -10.79 16.49 -7.84
N LEU A 582 -11.58 17.57 -7.91
CA LEU A 582 -12.45 18.01 -6.80
C LEU A 582 -13.56 16.99 -6.51
N LEU A 583 -14.17 16.40 -7.53
CA LEU A 583 -15.18 15.36 -7.36
C LEU A 583 -14.59 14.09 -6.70
N LEU A 584 -13.38 13.69 -7.08
CA LEU A 584 -12.66 12.60 -6.44
C LEU A 584 -12.37 12.91 -4.97
N LEU A 585 -11.93 14.13 -4.65
CA LEU A 585 -11.71 14.58 -3.28
C LEU A 585 -13.00 14.48 -2.45
N ILE A 586 -14.10 15.07 -2.94
CA ILE A 586 -15.41 15.07 -2.24
C ILE A 586 -15.89 13.64 -2.05
N GLY A 587 -15.87 12.82 -3.10
CA GLY A 587 -16.25 11.41 -3.03
C GLY A 587 -15.43 10.62 -2.01
N GLY A 588 -14.11 10.86 -2.00
CA GLY A 588 -13.18 10.28 -1.02
C GLY A 588 -13.50 10.68 0.42
N LEU A 589 -13.73 11.98 0.66
CA LEU A 589 -14.05 12.51 1.98
C LEU A 589 -15.39 11.97 2.50
N VAL A 590 -16.43 11.96 1.67
CA VAL A 590 -17.78 11.50 2.07
C VAL A 590 -17.78 10.02 2.41
N THR A 591 -17.22 9.17 1.54
CA THR A 591 -17.28 7.72 1.71
C THR A 591 -16.36 7.21 2.83
N SER A 592 -15.28 7.94 3.17
CA SER A 592 -14.34 7.57 4.23
C SER A 592 -14.64 8.23 5.60
N TYR A 593 -15.57 9.17 5.67
CA TYR A 593 -15.84 9.96 6.88
C TYR A 593 -16.06 9.08 8.12
N GLN A 594 -17.01 8.13 8.03
CA GLN A 594 -17.37 7.29 9.17
C GLN A 594 -16.18 6.43 9.64
N PHE A 595 -15.42 5.85 8.71
CA PHE A 595 -14.26 5.02 9.01
C PHE A 595 -13.18 5.79 9.80
N PHE A 596 -12.87 7.02 9.40
CA PHE A 596 -11.90 7.84 10.12
C PHE A 596 -12.42 8.36 11.46
N HIS A 597 -13.76 8.48 11.64
CA HIS A 597 -14.37 9.03 12.84
C HIS A 597 -14.90 7.97 13.82
N LEU A 598 -14.77 6.68 13.51
CA LEU A 598 -15.08 5.62 14.47
C LEU A 598 -14.26 5.82 15.75
N LYS A 599 -14.93 5.83 16.89
CA LYS A 599 -14.28 5.85 18.20
C LYS A 599 -13.65 4.48 18.48
N ASP A 600 -12.57 4.52 19.21
CA ASP A 600 -11.95 3.32 19.78
C ASP A 600 -12.98 2.60 20.67
N GLN A 601 -13.35 1.37 20.30
CA GLN A 601 -14.26 0.53 21.11
C GLN A 601 -13.52 -0.27 22.19
N SER A 602 -12.21 -0.05 22.34
CA SER A 602 -11.34 -0.79 23.25
C SER A 602 -11.10 -0.06 24.59
N LYS A 603 -12.02 0.83 25.00
CA LYS A 603 -12.04 1.42 26.36
C LYS A 603 -13.34 1.08 27.05
#